data_4411d50b442fc1819759bf160cc8873e
#
_entry.id   4411d50b442fc1819759bf160cc8873e
#
_cell.length_a   1.000
_cell.length_b   1.000
_cell.length_c   1.000
_cell.angle_alpha   90.00
_cell.angle_beta   90.00
_cell.angle_gamma   90.00
#
_symmetry.space_group_name_H-M   'P 1'
#
loop_
_entity.id
_entity.type
_entity.pdbx_description
1 polymer ?
#
loop_
_entity_poly.entity_id
_entity_poly.type
_entity_poly.pdbx_seq_one_letter_code
_entity_poly.pdbx_strand_id
1 'polypeptide(L)'
;VWIDTYSGPNSPSVRQGYPSSSWQRFLVHQGMVVMQVNVRSSSGRGQVDTATCYRQLGVQELSDLEDAVNWICQNDWADSSRVGISGWSYGGFMAAYALTHSSAFKLGLAGGGVYDWRDYDTIYTERYMDTPELNPEGYQSTSVVKAAASLTGHLVMFHGGMDDNVHLQNMMQLAHELQLNRKSFEMMVYPESSHGVGGRSSIHMRDMRWRAIQEHLLQADGES
;
A
#
# COMPACT_ATOMS: atom_id res chain seq x y z
N VAL A 1 10.83 -10.34 3.46
CA VAL A 1 10.86 -8.93 3.90
C VAL A 1 9.44 -8.37 3.90
N TRP A 2 9.10 -7.58 4.91
CA TRP A 2 7.79 -6.94 5.05
C TRP A 2 7.94 -5.42 5.17
N ILE A 3 7.34 -4.69 4.25
CA ILE A 3 7.31 -3.23 4.27
C ILE A 3 5.97 -2.78 4.85
N ASP A 4 6.01 -2.04 5.95
CA ASP A 4 4.83 -1.42 6.55
C ASP A 4 4.89 0.09 6.28
N THR A 5 4.03 0.58 5.39
CA THR A 5 4.15 1.93 4.85
C THR A 5 2.89 2.77 5.01
N TYR A 6 3.08 4.08 5.18
CA TYR A 6 2.08 5.08 4.89
C TYR A 6 2.47 5.89 3.65
N SER A 7 3.67 6.44 3.64
CA SER A 7 4.29 7.20 2.53
C SER A 7 3.54 8.47 2.08
N GLY A 8 2.50 8.88 2.79
CA GLY A 8 1.77 10.10 2.45
C GLY A 8 2.62 11.37 2.60
N PRO A 9 2.40 12.39 1.75
CA PRO A 9 3.12 13.65 1.84
C PRO A 9 2.99 14.29 3.24
N ASN A 10 4.10 14.83 3.74
CA ASN A 10 4.18 15.46 5.06
C ASN A 10 3.77 14.56 6.25
N SER A 11 3.86 13.23 6.10
CA SER A 11 3.42 12.26 7.11
C SER A 11 4.52 11.26 7.47
N PRO A 12 5.56 11.67 8.20
CA PRO A 12 6.65 10.78 8.61
C PRO A 12 6.13 9.73 9.61
N SER A 13 6.43 8.46 9.35
CA SER A 13 6.00 7.32 10.18
C SER A 13 7.14 6.75 11.03
N VAL A 14 8.37 6.88 10.56
CA VAL A 14 9.55 6.35 11.28
C VAL A 14 9.94 7.28 12.41
N ARG A 15 10.09 6.71 13.61
CA ARG A 15 10.52 7.41 14.83
C ARG A 15 11.66 6.66 15.50
N GLN A 16 12.57 7.40 16.14
CA GLN A 16 13.58 6.80 16.98
C GLN A 16 12.92 6.27 18.28
N GLY A 17 12.93 4.98 18.47
CA GLY A 17 12.32 4.35 19.64
C GLY A 17 12.05 2.86 19.44
N TYR A 18 11.53 2.24 20.49
CA TYR A 18 11.15 0.82 20.43
C TYR A 18 9.82 0.66 19.64
N PRO A 19 9.69 -0.33 18.75
CA PRO A 19 8.46 -0.55 18.00
C PRO A 19 7.27 -0.77 18.93
N SER A 20 6.26 0.10 18.83
CA SER A 20 5.05 0.02 19.66
C SER A 20 4.02 -0.97 19.09
N SER A 21 4.06 -1.24 17.79
CA SER A 21 3.11 -2.12 17.10
C SER A 21 3.27 -3.58 17.53
N SER A 22 2.22 -4.14 18.14
CA SER A 22 2.16 -5.57 18.47
C SER A 22 2.18 -6.45 17.22
N TRP A 23 1.64 -5.96 16.11
CA TRP A 23 1.63 -6.65 14.82
C TRP A 23 3.05 -6.78 14.26
N GLN A 24 3.80 -5.71 14.22
CA GLN A 24 5.20 -5.74 13.74
C GLN A 24 6.07 -6.68 14.59
N ARG A 25 5.93 -6.62 15.92
CA ARG A 25 6.63 -7.55 16.81
C ARG A 25 6.25 -9.00 16.57
N PHE A 26 4.96 -9.28 16.32
CA PHE A 26 4.50 -10.61 15.96
C PHE A 26 5.20 -11.10 14.68
N LEU A 27 5.23 -10.30 13.61
CA LEU A 27 5.89 -10.65 12.36
C LEU A 27 7.39 -10.95 12.55
N VAL A 28 8.08 -10.15 13.36
CA VAL A 28 9.50 -10.40 13.69
C VAL A 28 9.66 -11.74 14.43
N HIS A 29 8.77 -12.09 15.36
CA HIS A 29 8.77 -13.40 16.02
C HIS A 29 8.50 -14.57 15.07
N GLN A 30 7.86 -14.32 13.93
CA GLN A 30 7.67 -15.31 12.86
C GLN A 30 8.87 -15.39 11.89
N GLY A 31 10.00 -14.74 12.22
CA GLY A 31 11.22 -14.75 11.40
C GLY A 31 11.20 -13.78 10.23
N MET A 32 10.29 -12.81 10.21
CA MET A 32 10.21 -11.82 9.15
C MET A 32 11.08 -10.58 9.47
N VAL A 33 11.70 -10.04 8.44
CA VAL A 33 12.31 -8.71 8.49
C VAL A 33 11.20 -7.69 8.27
N VAL A 34 10.98 -6.80 9.23
CA VAL A 34 9.98 -5.73 9.12
C VAL A 34 10.67 -4.39 8.97
N MET A 35 10.35 -3.65 7.92
CA MET A 35 10.94 -2.36 7.62
C MET A 35 9.87 -1.27 7.48
N GLN A 36 10.18 -0.09 8.01
CA GLN A 36 9.44 1.14 7.79
C GLN A 36 10.39 2.18 7.17
N VAL A 37 9.89 2.93 6.21
CA VAL A 37 10.67 3.93 5.47
C VAL A 37 9.93 5.26 5.47
N ASN A 38 10.64 6.35 5.80
CA ASN A 38 10.19 7.69 5.46
C ASN A 38 10.70 8.02 4.05
N VAL A 39 9.79 8.00 3.09
CA VAL A 39 10.07 8.43 1.72
C VAL A 39 10.33 9.94 1.66
N ARG A 40 10.94 10.43 0.59
CA ARG A 40 11.31 11.86 0.46
C ARG A 40 10.14 12.80 0.73
N SER A 41 8.98 12.54 0.16
CA SER A 41 7.78 13.38 0.32
C SER A 41 7.20 13.38 1.74
N SER A 42 7.55 12.42 2.61
CA SER A 42 6.98 12.33 3.97
C SER A 42 7.44 13.42 4.95
N SER A 43 8.35 14.30 4.55
CA SER A 43 8.85 15.47 5.28
C SER A 43 10.08 15.25 6.20
N GLY A 44 10.53 16.34 6.82
CA GLY A 44 11.72 16.34 7.68
C GLY A 44 13.04 16.60 6.92
N ARG A 45 13.01 16.68 5.59
CA ARG A 45 14.18 16.90 4.73
C ARG A 45 14.17 18.24 3.99
N GLY A 46 13.10 19.03 4.17
CA GLY A 46 12.93 20.33 3.49
C GLY A 46 11.95 20.28 2.33
N GLN A 47 11.67 21.46 1.78
CA GLN A 47 10.61 21.63 0.79
C GLN A 47 10.92 20.95 -0.55
N VAL A 48 12.18 20.89 -0.94
CA VAL A 48 12.59 20.26 -2.21
C VAL A 48 12.20 18.78 -2.22
N ASP A 49 12.53 18.06 -1.15
CA ASP A 49 12.17 16.64 -1.00
C ASP A 49 10.66 16.45 -0.89
N THR A 50 9.98 17.29 -0.11
CA THR A 50 8.51 17.22 0.04
C THR A 50 7.78 17.45 -1.28
N ALA A 51 8.31 18.32 -2.15
CA ALA A 51 7.70 18.64 -3.44
C ALA A 51 7.92 17.56 -4.52
N THR A 52 8.71 16.52 -4.27
CA THR A 52 8.96 15.45 -5.25
C THR A 52 7.72 14.68 -5.68
N CYS A 53 6.68 14.64 -4.83
CA CYS A 53 5.39 14.02 -5.13
C CYS A 53 4.43 14.89 -5.94
N TYR A 54 4.75 16.19 -6.12
CA TYR A 54 3.85 17.14 -6.78
C TYR A 54 3.52 16.72 -8.21
N ARG A 55 2.22 16.62 -8.51
CA ARG A 55 1.61 16.18 -9.77
C ARG A 55 1.81 14.69 -10.10
N GLN A 56 2.41 13.90 -9.20
CA GLN A 56 2.75 12.51 -9.43
C GLN A 56 2.77 11.67 -8.14
N LEU A 57 1.70 11.75 -7.34
CA LEU A 57 1.57 10.96 -6.11
C LEU A 57 1.82 9.47 -6.36
N GLY A 58 2.68 8.86 -5.57
CA GLY A 58 3.05 7.44 -5.66
C GLY A 58 4.34 7.17 -6.46
N VAL A 59 4.69 8.00 -7.44
CA VAL A 59 5.83 7.75 -8.33
C VAL A 59 7.15 7.79 -7.57
N GLN A 60 7.43 8.91 -6.90
CA GLN A 60 8.68 9.05 -6.14
C GLN A 60 8.68 8.18 -4.88
N GLU A 61 7.52 8.04 -4.25
CA GLU A 61 7.35 7.19 -3.08
C GLU A 61 7.68 5.74 -3.39
N LEU A 62 7.22 5.23 -4.53
CA LEU A 62 7.54 3.86 -4.97
C LEU A 62 9.03 3.70 -5.24
N SER A 63 9.65 4.65 -5.93
CA SER A 63 11.11 4.63 -6.18
C SER A 63 11.90 4.56 -4.87
N ASP A 64 11.51 5.33 -3.84
CA ASP A 64 12.17 5.31 -2.53
C ASP A 64 11.96 3.97 -1.79
N LEU A 65 10.78 3.35 -1.95
CA LEU A 65 10.50 2.03 -1.39
C LEU A 65 11.29 0.93 -2.10
N GLU A 66 11.46 1.00 -3.43
CA GLU A 66 12.29 0.08 -4.20
C GLU A 66 13.76 0.20 -3.82
N ASP A 67 14.27 1.41 -3.64
CA ASP A 67 15.63 1.66 -3.16
C ASP A 67 15.85 1.05 -1.77
N ALA A 68 14.86 1.18 -0.88
CA ALA A 68 14.92 0.58 0.45
C ALA A 68 14.87 -0.96 0.40
N VAL A 69 14.06 -1.56 -0.47
CA VAL A 69 14.04 -3.01 -0.72
C VAL A 69 15.39 -3.46 -1.26
N ASN A 70 15.92 -2.77 -2.26
CA ASN A 70 17.22 -3.09 -2.83
C ASN A 70 18.35 -3.02 -1.78
N TRP A 71 18.30 -2.01 -0.91
CA TRP A 71 19.28 -1.86 0.17
C TRP A 71 19.21 -2.99 1.20
N ILE A 72 18.01 -3.33 1.70
CA ILE A 72 17.87 -4.40 2.71
C ILE A 72 18.23 -5.77 2.14
N CYS A 73 17.89 -6.03 0.88
CA CYS A 73 18.15 -7.29 0.19
C CYS A 73 19.63 -7.49 -0.23
N GLN A 74 20.52 -6.54 0.07
CA GLN A 74 21.97 -6.76 0.00
C GLN A 74 22.48 -7.67 1.13
N ASN A 75 21.67 -7.94 2.14
CA ASN A 75 22.04 -8.79 3.26
C ASN A 75 21.57 -10.24 3.01
N ASP A 76 22.42 -11.20 3.27
CA ASP A 76 22.19 -12.64 3.05
C ASP A 76 20.96 -13.20 3.81
N TRP A 77 20.52 -12.51 4.86
CA TRP A 77 19.35 -12.88 5.65
C TRP A 77 18.04 -12.30 5.11
N ALA A 78 18.06 -11.48 4.07
CA ALA A 78 16.89 -10.85 3.46
C ALA A 78 16.62 -11.47 2.08
N ASP A 79 15.46 -12.12 1.93
CA ASP A 79 15.08 -12.78 0.70
C ASP A 79 14.31 -11.81 -0.22
N SER A 80 14.94 -11.43 -1.33
CA SER A 80 14.36 -10.53 -2.34
C SER A 80 13.22 -11.16 -3.15
N SER A 81 13.10 -12.48 -3.15
CA SER A 81 11.99 -13.18 -3.81
C SER A 81 10.69 -13.16 -2.99
N ARG A 82 10.77 -12.80 -1.70
CA ARG A 82 9.67 -12.81 -0.73
C ARG A 82 9.50 -11.45 -0.04
N VAL A 83 9.13 -10.43 -0.83
CA VAL A 83 8.88 -9.07 -0.34
C VAL A 83 7.39 -8.78 -0.36
N GLY A 84 6.84 -8.40 0.78
CA GLY A 84 5.45 -7.95 0.93
C GLY A 84 5.38 -6.50 1.37
N ILE A 85 4.27 -5.85 1.06
CA ILE A 85 3.98 -4.46 1.42
C ILE A 85 2.58 -4.34 2.00
N SER A 86 2.42 -3.52 3.04
CA SER A 86 1.10 -3.18 3.58
C SER A 86 0.98 -1.72 3.95
N GLY A 87 -0.24 -1.23 3.89
CA GLY A 87 -0.57 0.09 4.39
C GLY A 87 -2.07 0.37 4.43
N TRP A 88 -2.42 1.50 5.03
CA TRP A 88 -3.80 1.95 5.17
C TRP A 88 -3.95 3.35 4.60
N SER A 89 -5.11 3.67 3.99
CA SER A 89 -5.38 4.97 3.39
C SER A 89 -4.38 5.28 2.26
N TYR A 90 -3.59 6.32 2.36
CA TYR A 90 -2.48 6.54 1.41
C TYR A 90 -1.54 5.32 1.33
N GLY A 91 -1.26 4.67 2.46
CA GLY A 91 -0.49 3.42 2.48
C GLY A 91 -1.19 2.26 1.77
N GLY A 92 -2.52 2.22 1.78
CA GLY A 92 -3.32 1.27 0.99
C GLY A 92 -3.21 1.54 -0.51
N PHE A 93 -3.24 2.81 -0.91
CA PHE A 93 -2.90 3.22 -2.27
C PHE A 93 -1.49 2.74 -2.63
N MET A 94 -0.49 3.03 -1.81
CA MET A 94 0.90 2.64 -2.08
C MET A 94 1.09 1.13 -2.19
N ALA A 95 0.40 0.32 -1.37
CA ALA A 95 0.48 -1.13 -1.45
C ALA A 95 -0.08 -1.66 -2.78
N ALA A 96 -1.21 -1.14 -3.24
CA ALA A 96 -1.78 -1.51 -4.53
C ALA A 96 -0.98 -0.92 -5.72
N TYR A 97 -0.50 0.32 -5.59
CA TYR A 97 0.33 1.00 -6.58
C TYR A 97 1.65 0.24 -6.80
N ALA A 98 2.29 -0.21 -5.73
CA ALA A 98 3.51 -1.01 -5.81
C ALA A 98 3.31 -2.30 -6.62
N LEU A 99 2.19 -3.00 -6.45
CA LEU A 99 1.92 -4.24 -7.19
C LEU A 99 1.52 -4.00 -8.66
N THR A 100 1.08 -2.81 -9.01
CA THR A 100 0.71 -2.48 -10.40
C THR A 100 1.85 -1.79 -11.18
N HIS A 101 2.87 -1.27 -10.50
CA HIS A 101 3.95 -0.49 -11.11
C HIS A 101 5.36 -1.05 -10.84
N SER A 102 5.46 -2.14 -10.04
CA SER A 102 6.74 -2.78 -9.70
C SER A 102 6.61 -4.29 -9.66
N SER A 103 7.66 -5.01 -9.97
CA SER A 103 7.75 -6.47 -9.80
C SER A 103 8.47 -6.90 -8.51
N ALA A 104 8.93 -5.94 -7.71
CA ALA A 104 9.67 -6.21 -6.48
C ALA A 104 8.82 -6.84 -5.36
N PHE A 105 7.50 -6.64 -5.42
CA PHE A 105 6.59 -7.07 -4.36
C PHE A 105 5.75 -8.29 -4.78
N LYS A 106 5.66 -9.29 -3.90
CA LYS A 106 4.90 -10.54 -4.12
C LYS A 106 3.52 -10.52 -3.49
N LEU A 107 3.35 -9.75 -2.40
CA LEU A 107 2.10 -9.61 -1.67
C LEU A 107 1.86 -8.14 -1.33
N GLY A 108 0.66 -7.64 -1.59
CA GLY A 108 0.19 -6.34 -1.14
C GLY A 108 -1.07 -6.46 -0.29
N LEU A 109 -1.04 -5.88 0.92
CA LEU A 109 -2.22 -5.75 1.78
C LEU A 109 -2.65 -4.29 1.82
N ALA A 110 -3.67 -3.96 1.04
CA ALA A 110 -4.13 -2.59 0.80
C ALA A 110 -5.42 -2.29 1.57
N GLY A 111 -5.36 -1.48 2.60
CA GLY A 111 -6.52 -1.09 3.41
C GLY A 111 -6.98 0.33 3.12
N GLY A 112 -8.30 0.54 2.91
CA GLY A 112 -8.93 1.85 2.78
C GLY A 112 -8.26 2.79 1.77
N GLY A 113 -7.74 2.24 0.66
CA GLY A 113 -6.89 2.96 -0.28
C GLY A 113 -7.69 3.79 -1.29
N VAL A 114 -7.10 4.91 -1.71
CA VAL A 114 -7.53 5.69 -2.87
C VAL A 114 -6.88 5.05 -4.10
N TYR A 115 -7.66 4.53 -5.03
CA TYR A 115 -7.10 3.83 -6.19
C TYR A 115 -7.18 4.62 -7.51
N ASP A 116 -7.94 5.72 -7.51
CA ASP A 116 -7.88 6.78 -8.52
C ASP A 116 -8.03 8.13 -7.80
N TRP A 117 -7.10 9.04 -8.00
CA TRP A 117 -7.10 10.34 -7.32
C TRP A 117 -8.25 11.26 -7.72
N ARG A 118 -9.00 10.92 -8.80
CA ARG A 118 -10.25 11.61 -9.15
C ARG A 118 -11.39 11.29 -8.19
N ASP A 119 -11.26 10.22 -7.41
CA ASP A 119 -12.26 9.72 -6.47
C ASP A 119 -11.96 10.10 -5.01
N TYR A 120 -11.09 11.09 -4.80
CA TYR A 120 -10.79 11.62 -3.47
C TYR A 120 -11.08 13.12 -3.39
N ASP A 121 -11.13 13.68 -2.17
CA ASP A 121 -11.49 15.08 -1.98
C ASP A 121 -10.53 16.05 -2.67
N THR A 122 -11.06 17.19 -3.15
CA THR A 122 -10.31 18.17 -3.93
C THR A 122 -9.31 18.95 -3.08
N ILE A 123 -9.62 19.19 -1.79
CA ILE A 123 -8.74 19.96 -0.89
C ILE A 123 -7.40 19.26 -0.72
N TYR A 124 -7.43 17.93 -0.54
CA TYR A 124 -6.21 17.12 -0.46
C TYR A 124 -5.60 16.91 -1.84
N THR A 125 -6.40 16.40 -2.77
CA THR A 125 -5.89 15.92 -4.07
C THR A 125 -5.30 17.05 -4.90
N GLU A 126 -6.01 18.15 -5.09
CA GLU A 126 -5.56 19.25 -5.94
C GLU A 126 -4.33 19.98 -5.36
N ARG A 127 -4.13 19.95 -4.05
CA ARG A 127 -2.90 20.45 -3.42
C ARG A 127 -1.65 19.75 -3.95
N TYR A 128 -1.73 18.46 -4.22
CA TYR A 128 -0.59 17.63 -4.61
C TYR A 128 -0.59 17.26 -6.10
N MET A 129 -1.75 17.21 -6.73
CA MET A 129 -1.92 16.74 -8.10
C MET A 129 -2.31 17.85 -9.09
N ASP A 130 -2.62 19.06 -8.59
CA ASP A 130 -3.32 20.07 -9.39
C ASP A 130 -4.72 19.59 -9.80
N THR A 131 -5.44 20.29 -10.67
CA THR A 131 -6.74 19.79 -11.17
C THR A 131 -6.53 18.72 -12.25
N PRO A 132 -7.54 17.83 -12.48
CA PRO A 132 -7.46 16.83 -13.56
C PRO A 132 -7.26 17.45 -14.95
N GLU A 133 -7.76 18.66 -15.20
CA GLU A 133 -7.62 19.39 -16.47
C GLU A 133 -6.18 19.92 -16.66
N LEU A 134 -5.53 20.33 -15.59
CA LEU A 134 -4.17 20.88 -15.63
C LEU A 134 -3.09 19.78 -15.54
N ASN A 135 -3.46 18.58 -15.05
CA ASN A 135 -2.53 17.46 -14.89
C ASN A 135 -3.14 16.12 -15.34
N PRO A 136 -3.72 16.01 -16.54
CA PRO A 136 -4.39 14.78 -16.98
C PRO A 136 -3.44 13.56 -17.01
N GLU A 137 -2.17 13.77 -17.37
CA GLU A 137 -1.16 12.71 -17.42
C GLU A 137 -0.80 12.18 -16.02
N GLY A 138 -0.66 13.07 -15.04
CA GLY A 138 -0.39 12.66 -13.66
C GLY A 138 -1.54 11.83 -13.08
N TYR A 139 -2.78 12.25 -13.26
CA TYR A 139 -3.95 11.46 -12.83
C TYR A 139 -4.05 10.11 -13.56
N GLN A 140 -3.66 10.06 -14.82
CA GLN A 140 -3.68 8.81 -15.59
C GLN A 140 -2.58 7.84 -15.12
N SER A 141 -1.36 8.32 -14.97
CA SER A 141 -0.18 7.49 -14.64
C SER A 141 -0.16 7.02 -13.19
N THR A 142 -0.83 7.73 -12.27
CA THR A 142 -0.90 7.38 -10.86
C THR A 142 -2.14 6.57 -10.48
N SER A 143 -3.06 6.33 -11.42
CA SER A 143 -4.28 5.56 -11.17
C SER A 143 -3.98 4.05 -11.14
N VAL A 144 -4.17 3.43 -9.97
CA VAL A 144 -4.10 1.97 -9.80
C VAL A 144 -5.20 1.28 -10.62
N VAL A 145 -6.38 1.91 -10.71
CA VAL A 145 -7.52 1.41 -11.52
C VAL A 145 -7.11 1.28 -12.98
N LYS A 146 -6.45 2.30 -13.55
CA LYS A 146 -5.98 2.27 -14.94
C LYS A 146 -4.83 1.29 -15.17
N ALA A 147 -4.04 1.03 -14.13
CA ALA A 147 -2.92 0.09 -14.17
C ALA A 147 -3.31 -1.35 -13.78
N ALA A 148 -4.60 -1.66 -13.58
CA ALA A 148 -5.08 -2.97 -13.11
C ALA A 148 -4.57 -4.15 -13.94
N ALA A 149 -4.44 -3.99 -15.27
CA ALA A 149 -3.88 -5.01 -16.17
C ALA A 149 -2.43 -5.38 -15.83
N SER A 150 -1.66 -4.48 -15.23
CA SER A 150 -0.26 -4.66 -14.88
C SER A 150 -0.06 -5.28 -13.49
N LEU A 151 -1.13 -5.63 -12.76
CA LEU A 151 -1.01 -6.23 -11.44
C LEU A 151 -0.08 -7.45 -11.48
N THR A 152 0.94 -7.43 -10.61
CA THR A 152 1.86 -8.53 -10.33
C THR A 152 1.74 -8.95 -8.87
N GLY A 153 2.09 -10.17 -8.53
CA GLY A 153 1.93 -10.66 -7.16
C GLY A 153 0.46 -10.83 -6.73
N HIS A 154 0.22 -10.97 -5.43
CA HIS A 154 -1.10 -11.18 -4.85
C HIS A 154 -1.58 -9.94 -4.10
N LEU A 155 -2.76 -9.43 -4.45
CA LEU A 155 -3.38 -8.26 -3.82
C LEU A 155 -4.54 -8.68 -2.93
N VAL A 156 -4.50 -8.25 -1.66
CA VAL A 156 -5.63 -8.37 -0.73
C VAL A 156 -6.08 -6.97 -0.32
N MET A 157 -7.33 -6.65 -0.57
CA MET A 157 -7.91 -5.35 -0.26
C MET A 157 -8.85 -5.43 0.95
N PHE A 158 -8.78 -4.44 1.83
CA PHE A 158 -9.66 -4.30 3.00
C PHE A 158 -10.33 -2.93 2.99
N HIS A 159 -11.63 -2.86 3.31
CA HIS A 159 -12.34 -1.58 3.34
C HIS A 159 -13.48 -1.57 4.35
N GLY A 160 -13.73 -0.40 4.95
CA GLY A 160 -14.93 -0.17 5.76
C GLY A 160 -16.15 0.10 4.88
N GLY A 161 -17.28 -0.56 5.18
CA GLY A 161 -18.52 -0.37 4.42
C GLY A 161 -19.15 1.03 4.63
N MET A 162 -18.81 1.68 5.76
CA MET A 162 -19.29 3.02 6.14
C MET A 162 -18.15 4.06 6.08
N ASP A 163 -17.15 3.83 5.22
CA ASP A 163 -16.02 4.74 5.07
C ASP A 163 -16.49 6.03 4.35
N ASP A 164 -16.54 7.12 5.10
CA ASP A 164 -16.95 8.46 4.66
C ASP A 164 -15.77 9.37 4.31
N ASN A 165 -14.54 8.87 4.45
CA ASN A 165 -13.31 9.54 4.05
C ASN A 165 -12.84 9.03 2.67
N VAL A 166 -12.45 7.75 2.58
CA VAL A 166 -12.19 7.09 1.30
C VAL A 166 -13.37 6.16 1.00
N HIS A 167 -14.24 6.58 0.12
CA HIS A 167 -15.47 5.84 -0.16
C HIS A 167 -15.18 4.44 -0.68
N LEU A 168 -15.97 3.44 -0.25
CA LEU A 168 -15.88 2.05 -0.67
C LEU A 168 -15.86 1.89 -2.21
N GLN A 169 -16.42 2.85 -2.92
CA GLN A 169 -16.39 2.93 -4.39
C GLN A 169 -14.96 2.77 -4.94
N ASN A 170 -13.93 3.33 -4.28
CA ASN A 170 -12.53 3.17 -4.71
C ASN A 170 -12.17 1.69 -4.86
N MET A 171 -12.46 0.87 -3.83
CA MET A 171 -12.16 -0.57 -3.87
C MET A 171 -13.00 -1.30 -4.93
N MET A 172 -14.28 -0.93 -5.07
CA MET A 172 -15.19 -1.58 -6.04
C MET A 172 -14.79 -1.30 -7.49
N GLN A 173 -14.32 -0.10 -7.81
CA GLN A 173 -13.82 0.25 -9.14
C GLN A 173 -12.56 -0.55 -9.48
N LEU A 174 -11.59 -0.63 -8.55
CA LEU A 174 -10.38 -1.43 -8.75
C LEU A 174 -10.73 -2.91 -8.92
N ALA A 175 -11.60 -3.46 -8.07
CA ALA A 175 -12.05 -4.85 -8.18
C ALA A 175 -12.68 -5.14 -9.55
N HIS A 176 -13.51 -4.24 -10.07
CA HIS A 176 -14.12 -4.36 -11.40
C HIS A 176 -13.06 -4.42 -12.51
N GLU A 177 -12.10 -3.51 -12.51
CA GLU A 177 -11.04 -3.49 -13.51
C GLU A 177 -10.11 -4.72 -13.42
N LEU A 178 -9.81 -5.19 -12.21
CA LEU A 178 -9.05 -6.43 -12.02
C LEU A 178 -9.79 -7.64 -12.61
N GLN A 179 -11.11 -7.73 -12.40
CA GLN A 179 -11.95 -8.79 -12.99
C GLN A 179 -11.96 -8.74 -14.52
N LEU A 180 -12.13 -7.54 -15.12
CA LEU A 180 -12.08 -7.36 -16.58
C LEU A 180 -10.74 -7.79 -17.17
N ASN A 181 -9.65 -7.56 -16.44
CA ASN A 181 -8.29 -7.94 -16.81
C ASN A 181 -7.91 -9.38 -16.36
N ARG A 182 -8.87 -10.17 -15.84
CA ARG A 182 -8.67 -11.56 -15.40
C ARG A 182 -7.56 -11.71 -14.36
N LYS A 183 -7.39 -10.70 -13.47
CA LYS A 183 -6.42 -10.75 -12.38
C LYS A 183 -7.05 -11.41 -11.15
N SER A 184 -6.29 -12.26 -10.47
CA SER A 184 -6.69 -12.83 -9.19
C SER A 184 -6.36 -11.85 -8.06
N PHE A 185 -7.30 -11.70 -7.12
CA PHE A 185 -7.14 -10.85 -5.93
C PHE A 185 -8.13 -11.31 -4.86
N GLU A 186 -7.92 -10.84 -3.65
CA GLU A 186 -8.87 -11.00 -2.54
C GLU A 186 -9.38 -9.64 -2.08
N MET A 187 -10.61 -9.61 -1.56
CA MET A 187 -11.17 -8.40 -0.95
C MET A 187 -12.05 -8.73 0.24
N MET A 188 -12.04 -7.85 1.25
CA MET A 188 -12.90 -7.95 2.43
C MET A 188 -13.49 -6.59 2.78
N VAL A 189 -14.82 -6.54 2.81
CA VAL A 189 -15.57 -5.38 3.31
C VAL A 189 -16.00 -5.64 4.75
N TYR A 190 -15.78 -4.65 5.61
CA TYR A 190 -16.28 -4.61 6.99
C TYR A 190 -17.49 -3.67 7.07
N PRO A 191 -18.72 -4.19 7.00
CA PRO A 191 -19.92 -3.37 6.75
C PRO A 191 -20.17 -2.26 7.76
N GLU A 192 -19.81 -2.47 9.03
CA GLU A 192 -20.04 -1.53 10.12
C GLU A 192 -18.80 -0.68 10.49
N SER A 193 -17.75 -0.78 9.69
CA SER A 193 -16.51 0.00 9.91
C SER A 193 -16.50 1.24 9.03
N SER A 194 -16.00 2.36 9.60
CA SER A 194 -15.67 3.58 8.86
C SER A 194 -14.26 3.49 8.27
N HIS A 195 -13.51 4.61 8.18
CA HIS A 195 -12.15 4.62 7.62
C HIS A 195 -11.13 3.77 8.39
N GLY A 196 -11.49 3.23 9.53
CA GLY A 196 -10.66 2.30 10.32
C GLY A 196 -11.47 1.09 10.75
N VAL A 197 -10.84 -0.09 10.72
CA VAL A 197 -11.46 -1.34 11.18
C VAL A 197 -11.10 -1.58 12.65
N GLY A 198 -12.09 -1.51 13.53
CA GLY A 198 -11.92 -1.64 14.98
C GLY A 198 -12.60 -2.87 15.60
N GLY A 199 -12.49 -3.00 16.92
CA GLY A 199 -13.19 -4.03 17.70
C GLY A 199 -12.91 -5.46 17.23
N ARG A 200 -13.95 -6.29 17.19
CA ARG A 200 -13.84 -7.71 16.77
C ARG A 200 -13.45 -7.86 15.30
N SER A 201 -13.85 -6.94 14.45
CA SER A 201 -13.51 -6.93 13.03
C SER A 201 -12.01 -6.77 12.80
N SER A 202 -11.30 -6.03 13.67
CA SER A 202 -9.84 -5.91 13.57
C SER A 202 -9.10 -7.21 13.86
N ILE A 203 -9.68 -8.10 14.69
CA ILE A 203 -9.12 -9.45 14.94
C ILE A 203 -9.24 -10.28 13.68
N HIS A 204 -10.44 -10.32 13.07
CA HIS A 204 -10.67 -11.04 11.82
C HIS A 204 -9.77 -10.52 10.68
N MET A 205 -9.63 -9.19 10.54
CA MET A 205 -8.72 -8.60 9.55
C MET A 205 -7.27 -9.04 9.77
N ARG A 206 -6.83 -9.13 11.02
CA ARG A 206 -5.48 -9.59 11.38
C ARG A 206 -5.26 -11.06 11.00
N ASP A 207 -6.27 -11.91 11.24
CA ASP A 207 -6.22 -13.32 10.88
C ASP A 207 -6.14 -13.49 9.36
N MET A 208 -6.92 -12.72 8.58
CA MET A 208 -6.84 -12.72 7.12
C MET A 208 -5.46 -12.24 6.62
N ARG A 209 -4.93 -11.15 7.19
CA ARG A 209 -3.60 -10.63 6.85
C ARG A 209 -2.52 -11.68 7.11
N TRP A 210 -2.61 -12.37 8.26
CA TRP A 210 -1.64 -13.41 8.60
C TRP A 210 -1.71 -14.60 7.65
N ARG A 211 -2.92 -15.06 7.33
CA ARG A 211 -3.12 -16.14 6.35
C ARG A 211 -2.51 -15.77 4.98
N ALA A 212 -2.78 -14.59 4.46
CA ALA A 212 -2.22 -14.16 3.20
C ALA A 212 -0.67 -14.13 3.23
N ILE A 213 -0.06 -13.68 4.34
CA ILE A 213 1.39 -13.71 4.53
C ILE A 213 1.91 -15.15 4.53
N GLN A 214 1.25 -16.07 5.23
CA GLN A 214 1.65 -17.48 5.26
C GLN A 214 1.59 -18.11 3.87
N GLU A 215 0.49 -17.90 3.14
CA GLU A 215 0.25 -18.50 1.84
C GLU A 215 1.16 -17.96 0.74
N HIS A 216 1.45 -16.65 0.75
CA HIS A 216 2.13 -15.98 -0.37
C HIS A 216 3.58 -15.57 -0.09
N LEU A 217 4.05 -15.63 1.16
CA LEU A 217 5.43 -15.24 1.50
C LEU A 217 6.18 -16.28 2.31
N LEU A 218 5.50 -17.12 3.11
CA LEU A 218 6.17 -18.03 4.03
C LEU A 218 6.16 -19.49 3.56
N GLN A 219 5.18 -19.90 2.78
CA GLN A 219 5.20 -21.23 2.17
C GLN A 219 6.32 -21.27 1.10
N ALA A 220 7.20 -22.27 1.23
CA ALA A 220 8.19 -22.52 0.20
C ALA A 220 7.48 -23.01 -1.07
N ASP A 221 7.90 -22.53 -2.24
CA ASP A 221 7.48 -23.07 -3.54
C ASP A 221 7.78 -24.58 -3.56
N GLY A 222 6.83 -25.45 -3.28
CA GLY A 222 7.06 -26.89 -3.38
C GLY A 222 6.20 -27.83 -2.54
N GLU A 223 5.27 -27.37 -1.73
CA GLU A 223 4.29 -28.27 -1.08
C GLU A 223 2.87 -27.94 -1.56
N SER A 224 2.50 -28.46 -2.74
CA SER A 224 1.14 -28.53 -3.26
C SER A 224 0.67 -29.97 -3.30
#